data_6392fb9aa0376ad9d442628d61c8768c
#
_entry.id   6392fb9aa0376ad9d442628d61c8768c
#
_cell.length_a   1.000
_cell.length_b   1.000
_cell.length_c   1.000
_cell.angle_alpha   90.00
_cell.angle_beta   90.00
_cell.angle_gamma   90.00
#
_symmetry.space_group_name_H-M   'P 1'
#
loop_
_entity.id
_entity.type
_entity.pdbx_description
1 polymer ?
#
loop_
_entity_poly.entity_id
_entity_poly.type
_entity_poly.pdbx_seq_one_letter_code
_entity_poly.pdbx_strand_id
1 'polypeptide(L)'
;MNIGTIRKTIGVILCIEAAFMLPPLLLALADGDASALRGFAAAIAAVLAVGVPCGLIKSKDRPLGARDGFVTVALAWIIISLFGAIPFYASGVIGSVSDAVFETISGFSTTGATIIDDVEAAPRAILLWRSITNWIGGMGV
;
A
#
# COMPACT_ATOMS: atom_id res chain seq x y z
N MET A 1 -13.71 7.35 -21.65
CA MET A 1 -12.88 6.95 -20.50
C MET A 1 -11.53 7.63 -20.64
N ASN A 2 -11.12 8.42 -19.65
CA ASN A 2 -9.85 9.17 -19.69
C ASN A 2 -8.74 8.35 -19.02
N ILE A 3 -8.21 7.36 -19.73
CA ILE A 3 -7.18 6.43 -19.23
C ILE A 3 -5.93 7.17 -18.72
N GLY A 4 -5.55 8.28 -19.37
CA GLY A 4 -4.39 9.08 -18.97
C GLY A 4 -4.54 9.67 -17.57
N THR A 5 -5.71 10.25 -17.27
CA THR A 5 -6.01 10.81 -15.94
C THR A 5 -6.12 9.72 -14.88
N ILE A 6 -6.77 8.58 -15.20
CA ILE A 6 -6.87 7.45 -14.28
C ILE A 6 -5.47 6.95 -13.89
N ARG A 7 -4.59 6.72 -14.87
CA ARG A 7 -3.20 6.27 -14.61
C ARG A 7 -2.42 7.27 -13.77
N LYS A 8 -2.53 8.57 -14.09
CA LYS A 8 -1.87 9.62 -13.34
C LYS A 8 -2.33 9.64 -11.88
N THR A 9 -3.63 9.55 -11.63
CA THR A 9 -4.19 9.54 -10.27
C THR A 9 -3.71 8.33 -9.49
N ILE A 10 -3.75 7.13 -10.09
CA ILE A 10 -3.22 5.91 -9.47
C ILE A 10 -1.72 6.06 -9.18
N GLY A 11 -0.94 6.63 -10.09
CA GLY A 11 0.48 6.88 -9.87
C GLY A 11 0.75 7.79 -8.68
N VAL A 12 -0.03 8.86 -8.51
CA VAL A 12 0.06 9.75 -7.36
C VAL A 12 -0.31 9.03 -6.05
N ILE A 13 -1.39 8.26 -6.06
CA ILE A 13 -1.81 7.47 -4.89
C ILE A 13 -0.72 6.49 -4.46
N LEU A 14 -0.10 5.78 -5.41
CA LEU A 14 1.02 4.89 -5.13
C LEU A 14 2.23 5.63 -4.54
N CYS A 15 2.55 6.81 -5.04
CA CYS A 15 3.63 7.60 -4.46
C CYS A 15 3.33 8.03 -3.01
N ILE A 16 2.08 8.34 -2.70
CA ILE A 16 1.62 8.63 -1.34
C ILE A 16 1.74 7.38 -0.47
N GLU A 17 1.33 6.22 -0.95
CA GLU A 17 1.49 4.94 -0.25
C GLU A 17 2.95 4.64 0.06
N ALA A 18 3.87 4.84 -0.90
CA ALA A 18 5.31 4.70 -0.67
C ALA A 18 5.81 5.65 0.43
N ALA A 19 5.31 6.88 0.50
CA ALA A 19 5.66 7.83 1.56
C ALA A 19 5.20 7.33 2.94
N PHE A 20 4.02 6.72 3.04
CA PHE A 20 3.52 6.13 4.28
C PHE A 20 4.27 4.85 4.69
N MET A 21 5.01 4.20 3.79
CA MET A 21 5.90 3.09 4.12
C MET A 21 7.24 3.53 4.72
N LEU A 22 7.60 4.82 4.64
CA LEU A 22 8.85 5.33 5.19
C LEU A 22 8.95 5.22 6.72
N PRO A 23 7.93 5.62 7.53
CA PRO A 23 8.00 5.46 8.97
C PRO A 23 8.25 4.01 9.43
N PRO A 24 7.54 2.98 8.91
CA PRO A 24 7.85 1.59 9.21
C PRO A 24 9.26 1.16 8.76
N LEU A 25 9.73 1.63 7.61
CA LEU A 25 11.08 1.36 7.15
C LEU A 25 12.13 1.90 8.12
N LEU A 26 11.96 3.15 8.59
CA LEU A 26 12.85 3.77 9.56
C LEU A 26 12.82 3.03 10.91
N LEU A 27 11.65 2.57 11.33
CA LEU A 27 11.52 1.77 12.54
C LEU A 27 12.22 0.41 12.40
N ALA A 28 12.07 -0.27 11.27
CA ALA A 28 12.78 -1.52 10.98
C ALA A 28 14.31 -1.32 11.01
N LEU A 29 14.78 -0.18 10.50
CA LEU A 29 16.20 0.18 10.55
C LEU A 29 16.67 0.42 11.99
N ALA A 30 15.88 1.13 12.80
CA ALA A 30 16.20 1.42 14.20
C ALA A 30 16.21 0.15 15.07
N ASP A 31 15.31 -0.78 14.82
CA ASP A 31 15.20 -2.06 15.52
C ASP A 31 16.24 -3.10 15.03
N GLY A 32 16.94 -2.82 13.92
CA GLY A 32 17.90 -3.75 13.32
C GLY A 32 17.24 -4.98 12.69
N ASP A 33 15.95 -4.93 12.37
CA ASP A 33 15.21 -6.02 11.77
C ASP A 33 15.46 -6.08 10.26
N ALA A 34 16.43 -6.92 9.86
CA ALA A 34 16.80 -7.09 8.45
C ALA A 34 15.66 -7.67 7.59
N SER A 35 14.74 -8.43 8.18
CA SER A 35 13.61 -9.03 7.44
C SER A 35 12.56 -7.98 7.09
N ALA A 36 12.11 -7.21 8.08
CA ALA A 36 11.20 -6.11 7.87
C ALA A 36 11.82 -5.03 6.97
N LEU A 37 13.10 -4.69 7.18
CA LEU A 37 13.81 -3.71 6.36
C LEU A 37 13.80 -4.10 4.87
N ARG A 38 14.12 -5.36 4.55
CA ARG A 38 14.07 -5.88 3.17
C ARG A 38 12.64 -5.85 2.61
N GLY A 39 11.65 -6.22 3.42
CA GLY A 39 10.24 -6.19 3.05
C GLY A 39 9.78 -4.79 2.64
N PHE A 40 10.04 -3.79 3.45
CA PHE A 40 9.68 -2.39 3.15
C PHE A 40 10.49 -1.80 2.00
N ALA A 41 11.80 -2.09 1.92
CA ALA A 41 12.63 -1.63 0.81
C ALA A 41 12.13 -2.19 -0.53
N ALA A 42 11.81 -3.48 -0.59
CA ALA A 42 11.24 -4.11 -1.78
C ALA A 42 9.87 -3.52 -2.15
N ALA A 43 9.01 -3.29 -1.16
CA ALA A 43 7.69 -2.69 -1.36
C ALA A 43 7.81 -1.27 -1.93
N ILE A 44 8.60 -0.41 -1.30
CA ILE A 44 8.81 0.97 -1.75
C ILE A 44 9.39 0.97 -3.17
N ALA A 45 10.38 0.13 -3.47
CA ALA A 45 10.95 0.02 -4.80
C ALA A 45 9.90 -0.40 -5.84
N ALA A 46 9.07 -1.40 -5.55
CA ALA A 46 8.01 -1.86 -6.43
C ALA A 46 6.93 -0.79 -6.66
N VAL A 47 6.49 -0.14 -5.58
CA VAL A 47 5.49 0.93 -5.62
C VAL A 47 5.99 2.12 -6.44
N LEU A 48 7.23 2.56 -6.23
CA LEU A 48 7.82 3.68 -6.97
C LEU A 48 8.11 3.32 -8.42
N ALA A 49 8.52 2.09 -8.71
CA ALA A 49 8.75 1.62 -10.09
C ALA A 49 7.49 1.70 -10.96
N VAL A 50 6.31 1.57 -10.37
CA VAL A 50 5.02 1.71 -11.06
C VAL A 50 4.43 3.10 -10.88
N GLY A 51 4.47 3.62 -9.66
CA GLY A 51 3.84 4.90 -9.28
C GLY A 51 4.47 6.09 -10.00
N VAL A 52 5.80 6.18 -10.04
CA VAL A 52 6.51 7.32 -10.65
C VAL A 52 6.24 7.41 -12.16
N PRO A 53 6.43 6.35 -12.98
CA PRO A 53 6.10 6.42 -14.41
C PRO A 53 4.63 6.76 -14.67
N CYS A 54 3.72 6.20 -13.87
CA CYS A 54 2.29 6.50 -14.01
C CYS A 54 1.95 7.94 -13.62
N GLY A 55 2.58 8.47 -12.56
CA GLY A 55 2.35 9.85 -12.09
C GLY A 55 2.92 10.92 -13.03
N LEU A 56 4.00 10.63 -13.75
CA LEU A 56 4.64 11.54 -14.70
C LEU A 56 3.92 11.64 -16.06
N ILE A 57 2.92 10.81 -16.32
CA ILE A 57 2.16 10.85 -17.56
C ILE A 57 1.44 12.19 -17.68
N LYS A 58 1.73 12.91 -18.78
CA LYS A 58 0.97 14.11 -19.14
C LYS A 58 -0.45 13.71 -19.50
N SER A 59 -1.39 13.97 -18.62
CA SER A 59 -2.82 13.84 -18.90
C SER A 59 -3.30 15.08 -19.63
N LYS A 60 -4.14 14.90 -20.66
CA LYS A 60 -4.91 16.03 -21.19
C LYS A 60 -5.94 16.41 -20.14
N ASP A 61 -5.97 17.69 -19.76
CA ASP A 61 -6.91 18.24 -18.77
C ASP A 61 -8.37 18.15 -19.29
N ARG A 62 -8.92 16.95 -19.20
CA ARG A 62 -10.36 16.74 -19.39
C ARG A 62 -10.97 16.45 -18.03
N PRO A 63 -12.08 17.07 -17.69
CA PRO A 63 -12.79 16.78 -16.45
C PRO A 63 -13.11 15.29 -16.35
N LEU A 64 -12.88 14.70 -15.19
CA LEU A 64 -13.27 13.33 -14.91
C LEU A 64 -14.79 13.24 -14.88
N GLY A 65 -15.36 12.41 -15.73
CA GLY A 65 -16.77 12.06 -15.62
C GLY A 65 -17.02 11.15 -14.40
N ALA A 66 -18.25 11.09 -13.91
CA ALA A 66 -18.61 10.27 -12.76
C ALA A 66 -18.18 8.80 -12.93
N ARG A 67 -18.34 8.24 -14.14
CA ARG A 67 -17.91 6.88 -14.45
C ARG A 67 -16.40 6.69 -14.31
N ASP A 68 -15.61 7.66 -14.77
CA ASP A 68 -14.15 7.61 -14.68
C ASP A 68 -13.70 7.71 -13.22
N GLY A 69 -14.42 8.48 -12.39
CA GLY A 69 -14.20 8.57 -10.96
C GLY A 69 -14.41 7.23 -10.25
N PHE A 70 -15.54 6.56 -10.48
CA PHE A 70 -15.83 5.25 -9.88
C PHE A 70 -14.80 4.19 -10.28
N VAL A 71 -14.42 4.15 -11.56
CA VAL A 71 -13.40 3.21 -12.05
C VAL A 71 -12.03 3.51 -11.39
N THR A 72 -11.67 4.78 -11.27
CA THR A 72 -10.41 5.18 -10.61
C THR A 72 -10.36 4.74 -9.17
N VAL A 73 -11.43 4.97 -8.40
CA VAL A 73 -11.51 4.56 -7.00
C VAL A 73 -11.42 3.05 -6.86
N ALA A 74 -12.21 2.30 -7.65
CA ALA A 74 -12.19 0.83 -7.60
C ALA A 74 -10.80 0.26 -7.92
N LEU A 75 -10.14 0.77 -8.96
CA LEU A 75 -8.79 0.36 -9.33
C LEU A 75 -7.75 0.76 -8.27
N ALA A 76 -7.87 1.97 -7.71
CA ALA A 76 -6.99 2.42 -6.65
C ALA A 76 -7.04 1.47 -5.45
N TRP A 77 -8.23 1.12 -4.96
CA TRP A 77 -8.41 0.17 -3.85
C TRP A 77 -7.73 -1.18 -4.11
N ILE A 78 -7.91 -1.74 -5.30
CA ILE A 78 -7.28 -3.01 -5.67
C ILE A 78 -5.76 -2.87 -5.68
N ILE A 79 -5.25 -1.82 -6.32
CA ILE A 79 -3.82 -1.62 -6.53
C ILE A 79 -3.09 -1.35 -5.21
N ILE A 80 -3.59 -0.42 -4.37
CA ILE A 80 -2.98 -0.14 -3.07
C ILE A 80 -3.00 -1.37 -2.16
N SER A 81 -4.06 -2.20 -2.22
CA SER A 81 -4.12 -3.43 -1.43
C SER A 81 -3.08 -4.45 -1.87
N LEU A 82 -2.83 -4.57 -3.17
CA LEU A 82 -1.81 -5.48 -3.69
C LEU A 82 -0.39 -5.02 -3.35
N PHE A 83 -0.10 -3.73 -3.50
CA PHE A 83 1.22 -3.20 -3.18
C PHE A 83 1.46 -3.11 -1.67
N GLY A 84 0.45 -2.72 -0.90
CA GLY A 84 0.50 -2.69 0.56
C GLY A 84 0.67 -4.06 1.22
N ALA A 85 0.40 -5.15 0.49
CA ALA A 85 0.63 -6.53 0.93
C ALA A 85 2.12 -6.94 0.87
N ILE A 86 2.91 -6.26 0.04
CA ILE A 86 4.32 -6.64 -0.18
C ILE A 86 5.14 -6.65 1.12
N PRO A 87 5.06 -5.65 2.03
CA PRO A 87 5.81 -5.69 3.28
C PRO A 87 5.49 -6.91 4.14
N PHE A 88 4.23 -7.31 4.23
CA PHE A 88 3.80 -8.47 5.01
C PHE A 88 4.37 -9.78 4.47
N TYR A 89 4.33 -9.96 3.14
CA TYR A 89 4.84 -11.16 2.49
C TYR A 89 6.38 -11.18 2.42
N ALA A 90 6.99 -10.08 2.00
CA ALA A 90 8.44 -10.02 1.77
C ALA A 90 9.26 -10.00 3.08
N SER A 91 8.67 -9.59 4.21
CA SER A 91 9.28 -9.75 5.53
C SER A 91 9.22 -11.18 6.06
N GLY A 92 8.41 -12.05 5.45
CA GLY A 92 8.19 -13.41 5.90
C GLY A 92 7.25 -13.55 7.10
N VAL A 93 6.61 -12.47 7.54
CA VAL A 93 5.62 -12.51 8.64
C VAL A 93 4.37 -13.26 8.22
N ILE A 94 3.97 -13.10 6.95
CA ILE A 94 2.86 -13.83 6.35
C ILE A 94 3.41 -14.64 5.17
N GLY A 95 3.30 -15.98 5.25
CA GLY A 95 3.88 -16.89 4.26
C GLY A 95 3.07 -17.05 2.97
N SER A 96 1.84 -16.52 2.92
CA SER A 96 0.94 -16.61 1.78
C SER A 96 0.63 -15.23 1.20
N VAL A 97 0.68 -15.11 -0.13
CA VAL A 97 0.31 -13.86 -0.82
C VAL A 97 -1.16 -13.50 -0.60
N SER A 98 -2.05 -14.49 -0.63
CA SER A 98 -3.49 -14.28 -0.39
C SER A 98 -3.76 -13.74 1.00
N ASP A 99 -3.04 -14.25 1.98
CA ASP A 99 -3.18 -13.84 3.37
C ASP A 99 -2.61 -12.43 3.60
N ALA A 100 -1.49 -12.11 2.96
CA ALA A 100 -0.92 -10.76 3.00
C ALA A 100 -1.88 -9.72 2.34
N VAL A 101 -2.52 -10.08 1.24
CA VAL A 101 -3.54 -9.22 0.60
C VAL A 101 -4.76 -9.09 1.50
N PHE A 102 -5.21 -10.18 2.13
CA PHE A 102 -6.32 -10.14 3.09
C PHE A 102 -6.02 -9.19 4.26
N GLU A 103 -4.82 -9.29 4.87
CA GLU A 103 -4.40 -8.41 5.96
C GLU A 103 -4.42 -6.94 5.55
N THR A 104 -3.93 -6.65 4.34
CA THR A 104 -3.90 -5.28 3.80
C THR A 104 -5.31 -4.75 3.51
N ILE A 105 -6.17 -5.56 2.88
CA ILE A 105 -7.58 -5.18 2.64
C ILE A 105 -8.30 -4.96 3.96
N SER A 106 -8.08 -5.83 4.95
CA SER A 106 -8.65 -5.69 6.30
C SER A 106 -8.21 -4.39 6.97
N GLY A 107 -6.95 -3.98 6.78
CA GLY A 107 -6.44 -2.69 7.25
C GLY A 107 -7.15 -1.53 6.54
N PHE A 108 -7.06 -1.43 5.24
CA PHE A 108 -7.63 -0.32 4.47
C PHE A 108 -9.16 -0.23 4.57
N SER A 109 -9.87 -1.35 4.69
CA SER A 109 -11.33 -1.34 4.91
C SER A 109 -11.74 -1.06 6.36
N THR A 110 -10.76 -0.84 7.25
CA THR A 110 -10.98 -0.65 8.70
C THR A 110 -11.70 -1.81 9.40
N THR A 111 -11.71 -2.98 8.78
CA THR A 111 -12.32 -4.19 9.35
C THR A 111 -11.56 -4.66 10.59
N GLY A 112 -10.22 -4.54 10.58
CA GLY A 112 -9.37 -4.88 11.72
C GLY A 112 -9.18 -6.38 11.97
N ALA A 113 -9.74 -7.25 11.14
CA ALA A 113 -9.47 -8.68 11.20
C ALA A 113 -8.01 -8.96 10.86
N THR A 114 -7.39 -9.90 11.56
CA THR A 114 -5.99 -10.27 11.32
C THR A 114 -5.84 -11.77 11.12
N ILE A 115 -4.88 -12.14 10.26
CA ILE A 115 -4.46 -13.51 10.04
C ILE A 115 -3.12 -13.79 10.75
N ILE A 116 -2.55 -12.80 11.41
CA ILE A 116 -1.33 -12.96 12.19
C ILE A 116 -1.68 -13.67 13.49
N ASP A 117 -1.17 -14.88 13.67
CA ASP A 117 -1.47 -15.72 14.83
C ASP A 117 -0.96 -15.13 16.14
N ASP A 118 0.23 -14.56 16.13
CA ASP A 118 0.84 -13.90 17.28
C ASP A 118 1.23 -12.45 16.92
N VAL A 119 0.31 -11.54 17.21
CA VAL A 119 0.49 -10.11 16.93
C VAL A 119 1.60 -9.52 17.81
N GLU A 120 1.77 -10.02 19.05
CA GLU A 120 2.76 -9.47 19.98
C GLU A 120 4.20 -9.86 19.58
N ALA A 121 4.37 -11.02 18.95
CA ALA A 121 5.66 -11.46 18.43
C ALA A 121 6.02 -10.87 17.06
N ALA A 122 5.08 -10.23 16.37
CA ALA A 122 5.33 -9.65 15.06
C ALA A 122 6.28 -8.43 15.15
N PRO A 123 7.13 -8.20 14.12
CA PRO A 123 8.01 -7.04 14.08
C PRO A 123 7.25 -5.73 14.24
N ARG A 124 7.76 -4.81 15.08
CA ARG A 124 7.12 -3.52 15.35
C ARG A 124 6.87 -2.70 14.09
N ALA A 125 7.76 -2.78 13.11
CA ALA A 125 7.59 -2.12 11.82
C ALA A 125 6.36 -2.64 11.05
N ILE A 126 6.11 -3.94 11.09
CA ILE A 126 4.93 -4.59 10.46
C ILE A 126 3.65 -4.17 11.19
N LEU A 127 3.66 -4.13 12.52
CA LEU A 127 2.52 -3.65 13.31
C LEU A 127 2.23 -2.18 13.07
N LEU A 128 3.27 -1.36 12.92
CA LEU A 128 3.12 0.05 12.56
C LEU A 128 2.49 0.19 11.17
N TRP A 129 2.94 -0.59 10.18
CA TRP A 129 2.35 -0.59 8.83
C TRP A 129 0.87 -0.99 8.85
N ARG A 130 0.54 -2.05 9.59
CA ARG A 130 -0.84 -2.46 9.79
C ARG A 130 -1.71 -1.35 10.41
N SER A 131 -1.18 -0.63 11.38
CA SER A 131 -1.86 0.51 11.99
C SER A 131 -2.03 1.68 11.03
N ILE A 132 -1.01 1.95 10.19
CA ILE A 132 -1.05 3.01 9.18
C ILE A 132 -2.11 2.68 8.11
N THR A 133 -2.18 1.43 7.62
CA THR A 133 -3.22 1.04 6.63
C THR A 133 -4.62 1.24 7.20
N ASN A 134 -4.84 0.87 8.46
CA ASN A 134 -6.12 1.09 9.14
C ASN A 134 -6.45 2.59 9.30
N TRP A 135 -5.45 3.40 9.65
CA TRP A 135 -5.62 4.84 9.79
C TRP A 135 -5.92 5.52 8.44
N ILE A 136 -5.19 5.16 7.37
CA ILE A 136 -5.44 5.68 6.01
C ILE A 136 -6.87 5.30 5.57
N GLY A 137 -7.26 4.05 5.75
CA GLY A 137 -8.61 3.57 5.43
C GLY A 137 -9.70 4.31 6.19
N GLY A 138 -9.46 4.59 7.47
CA GLY A 138 -10.40 5.35 8.32
C GLY A 138 -10.57 6.81 7.93
N MET A 139 -9.60 7.40 7.23
CA MET A 139 -9.73 8.77 6.68
C MET A 139 -10.57 8.81 5.40
N GLY A 140 -10.94 7.67 4.82
CA GLY A 140 -11.79 7.60 3.64
C GLY A 140 -11.05 7.96 2.35
N VAL A 141 -9.99 7.22 2.08
CA VAL A 141 -9.23 7.32 0.81
C VAL A 141 -10.14 7.15 -0.41
#